data_b95135317be8fa74508ad8736dbdf025
#
_entry.id   b95135317be8fa74508ad8736dbdf025
#
_cell.length_a   1.000
_cell.length_b   1.000
_cell.length_c   1.000
_cell.angle_alpha   90.00
_cell.angle_beta   90.00
_cell.angle_gamma   90.00
#
_symmetry.space_group_name_H-M   'P 1'
#
loop_
_entity.id
_entity.type
_entity.pdbx_description
1 polymer ?
#
loop_
_entity_poly.entity_id
_entity_poly.type
_entity_poly.pdbx_seq_one_letter_code
_entity_poly.pdbx_strand_id
1 'polypeptide(L)'
;MESWKKVIPNIEPPKTPSHFMNPHPATPSSIPSKITVNFVLPYASELSTTVPCSLSHFLGFAYSFWLMVDMVIIPATTGQMGVLPGHVPTIAELKPGILSVHEGNDVTKYFLSSGFAFIHANSVADVIAVEAVPVDHIDPSLVQKGLTDFTQKLSSATTELDKAEAQIGVDIHSALNAALSG
;
A
#
# COMPACT_ATOMS: atom_id res chain seq x y z
N MET A 1 -1.73 -0.10 -38.27
CA MET A 1 -0.64 0.88 -38.42
C MET A 1 -0.88 1.96 -39.50
N GLU A 2 -1.85 1.84 -40.35
CA GLU A 2 -2.06 2.81 -41.44
C GLU A 2 -2.88 4.06 -41.11
N SER A 3 -3.62 4.06 -39.98
CA SER A 3 -4.55 5.16 -39.68
C SER A 3 -3.85 6.43 -39.18
N TRP A 4 -2.71 6.31 -38.52
CA TRP A 4 -2.03 7.48 -37.97
C TRP A 4 -1.16 8.22 -39.00
N LYS A 5 -0.66 7.53 -40.05
CA LYS A 5 0.04 8.18 -41.15
C LYS A 5 -0.83 9.14 -41.93
N LYS A 6 -2.19 8.97 -41.89
CA LYS A 6 -3.13 9.90 -42.48
C LYS A 6 -3.26 11.23 -41.72
N VAL A 7 -2.97 11.20 -40.41
CA VAL A 7 -3.09 12.38 -39.54
C VAL A 7 -1.78 13.15 -39.45
N ILE A 8 -0.64 12.43 -39.45
CA ILE A 8 0.70 13.03 -39.33
C ILE A 8 1.65 12.34 -40.32
N PRO A 9 1.61 12.73 -41.57
CA PRO A 9 2.33 12.02 -42.66
C PRO A 9 3.88 12.13 -42.58
N ASN A 10 4.38 13.09 -41.87
CA ASN A 10 5.84 13.40 -41.83
C ASN A 10 6.54 12.92 -40.54
N ILE A 11 5.84 12.28 -39.62
CA ILE A 11 6.43 11.76 -38.37
C ILE A 11 6.36 10.25 -38.37
N GLU A 12 7.52 9.60 -38.40
CA GLU A 12 7.57 8.17 -38.15
C GLU A 12 7.31 7.87 -36.68
N PRO A 13 6.49 6.85 -36.35
CA PRO A 13 6.32 6.42 -34.97
C PRO A 13 7.66 5.99 -34.39
N PRO A 14 7.91 6.27 -33.11
CA PRO A 14 9.14 5.83 -32.48
C PRO A 14 9.26 4.30 -32.60
N LYS A 15 10.42 3.84 -33.02
CA LYS A 15 10.69 2.38 -33.10
C LYS A 15 10.71 1.82 -31.68
N THR A 16 9.96 0.78 -31.43
CA THR A 16 10.02 0.06 -30.15
C THR A 16 11.47 -0.42 -29.94
N PRO A 17 12.12 -0.06 -28.83
CA PRO A 17 13.47 -0.51 -28.53
C PRO A 17 13.52 -2.05 -28.53
N SER A 18 14.59 -2.63 -29.09
CA SER A 18 14.70 -4.09 -29.26
C SER A 18 14.59 -4.89 -27.98
N HIS A 19 14.98 -4.29 -26.84
CA HIS A 19 14.87 -4.96 -25.53
C HIS A 19 13.42 -5.15 -25.06
N PHE A 20 12.47 -4.35 -25.54
CA PHE A 20 11.03 -4.59 -25.29
C PHE A 20 10.45 -5.72 -26.16
N MET A 21 11.16 -6.12 -27.19
CA MET A 21 10.77 -7.22 -28.06
C MET A 21 11.29 -8.58 -27.56
N ASN A 22 12.15 -8.57 -26.53
CA ASN A 22 12.61 -9.82 -25.92
C ASN A 22 11.45 -10.49 -25.20
N PRO A 23 11.34 -11.83 -25.28
CA PRO A 23 10.38 -12.57 -24.47
C PRO A 23 10.55 -12.22 -23.00
N HIS A 24 9.45 -12.06 -22.29
CA HIS A 24 9.50 -11.91 -20.82
C HIS A 24 10.24 -13.12 -20.23
N PRO A 25 11.02 -12.94 -19.16
CA PRO A 25 11.60 -14.06 -18.43
C PRO A 25 10.50 -15.09 -18.16
N ALA A 26 10.81 -16.36 -18.39
CA ALA A 26 9.87 -17.44 -18.12
C ALA A 26 9.38 -17.33 -16.67
N THR A 27 8.07 -17.39 -16.49
CA THR A 27 7.47 -17.48 -15.15
C THR A 27 8.15 -18.64 -14.41
N PRO A 28 8.56 -18.47 -13.14
CA PRO A 28 9.19 -19.53 -12.38
C PRO A 28 8.36 -20.82 -12.50
N SER A 29 9.00 -21.94 -12.73
CA SER A 29 8.33 -23.24 -12.95
C SER A 29 7.56 -23.73 -11.70
N SER A 30 7.75 -23.10 -10.55
CA SER A 30 7.00 -23.35 -9.33
C SER A 30 6.66 -22.02 -8.63
N ILE A 31 5.38 -21.80 -8.38
CA ILE A 31 4.91 -20.69 -7.55
C ILE A 31 5.27 -21.05 -6.10
N PRO A 32 5.91 -20.16 -5.32
CA PRO A 32 6.11 -20.37 -3.88
C PRO A 32 4.79 -20.62 -3.15
N SER A 33 4.83 -21.38 -2.08
CA SER A 33 3.64 -21.64 -1.25
C SER A 33 3.21 -20.43 -0.40
N LYS A 34 4.14 -19.50 -0.16
CA LYS A 34 3.91 -18.27 0.62
C LYS A 34 4.39 -17.05 -0.15
N ILE A 35 3.77 -15.92 0.12
CA ILE A 35 4.20 -14.61 -0.35
C ILE A 35 5.09 -13.96 0.70
N THR A 36 6.15 -13.30 0.27
CA THR A 36 7.00 -12.51 1.15
C THR A 36 6.53 -11.06 1.11
N VAL A 37 6.04 -10.55 2.22
CA VAL A 37 5.62 -9.15 2.36
C VAL A 37 6.71 -8.38 3.08
N ASN A 38 7.21 -7.34 2.47
CA ASN A 38 8.17 -6.41 3.04
C ASN A 38 7.47 -5.10 3.36
N PHE A 39 7.44 -4.74 4.62
CA PHE A 39 6.94 -3.43 5.04
C PHE A 39 8.10 -2.45 5.15
N VAL A 40 7.92 -1.29 4.54
CA VAL A 40 8.88 -0.18 4.58
C VAL A 40 8.19 1.03 5.19
N LEU A 41 8.70 1.50 6.31
CA LEU A 41 8.20 2.67 7.04
C LEU A 41 9.30 3.71 7.16
N PRO A 42 8.99 5.02 7.07
CA PRO A 42 9.99 6.09 7.15
C PRO A 42 10.60 6.25 8.55
N TYR A 43 9.98 5.68 9.59
CA TYR A 43 10.46 5.73 10.97
C TYR A 43 10.08 4.46 11.72
N ALA A 44 10.76 4.22 12.86
CA ALA A 44 10.45 3.10 13.74
C ALA A 44 9.01 3.24 14.25
N SER A 45 8.15 2.33 13.81
CA SER A 45 6.81 2.17 14.38
C SER A 45 6.85 1.10 15.46
N GLU A 46 5.83 1.05 16.31
CA GLU A 46 5.64 -0.02 17.30
C GLU A 46 5.54 -1.41 16.64
N LEU A 47 5.26 -1.46 15.34
CA LEU A 47 5.28 -2.68 14.54
C LEU A 47 6.64 -3.39 14.56
N SER A 48 7.74 -2.66 14.59
CA SER A 48 9.08 -3.25 14.57
C SER A 48 9.42 -4.02 15.83
N THR A 49 8.69 -3.79 16.92
CA THR A 49 8.93 -4.42 18.23
C THR A 49 8.02 -5.61 18.53
N THR A 50 6.86 -5.70 17.86
CA THR A 50 5.83 -6.72 18.15
C THR A 50 5.84 -7.92 17.21
N VAL A 51 6.45 -7.79 16.02
CA VAL A 51 6.54 -8.89 15.06
C VAL A 51 7.88 -9.60 15.26
N PRO A 52 7.92 -10.92 15.49
CA PRO A 52 9.16 -11.68 15.53
C PRO A 52 9.78 -11.71 14.11
N CYS A 53 10.41 -10.62 13.74
CA CYS A 53 11.09 -10.48 12.47
C CYS A 53 12.42 -11.19 12.51
N SER A 54 12.62 -12.16 11.67
CA SER A 54 13.93 -12.77 11.49
C SER A 54 14.96 -11.81 10.83
N LEU A 55 14.54 -10.64 10.35
CA LEU A 55 15.45 -9.65 9.75
C LEU A 55 14.84 -8.25 9.73
N SER A 56 15.03 -7.46 10.78
CA SER A 56 14.85 -6.01 10.70
C SER A 56 16.14 -5.37 10.17
N HIS A 57 16.10 -4.76 8.99
CA HIS A 57 17.22 -4.00 8.45
C HIS A 57 16.97 -2.50 8.63
N PHE A 58 17.82 -1.85 9.40
CA PHE A 58 17.89 -0.39 9.51
C PHE A 58 18.70 0.17 8.34
N LEU A 59 18.03 0.71 7.34
CA LEU A 59 18.63 1.45 6.24
C LEU A 59 18.60 2.96 6.55
N GLY A 60 19.32 3.39 7.60
CA GLY A 60 19.60 4.80 7.90
C GLY A 60 18.40 5.76 8.03
N PHE A 61 17.34 5.59 7.22
CA PHE A 61 16.14 6.45 7.16
C PHE A 61 14.82 5.68 7.01
N ALA A 62 14.84 4.34 6.94
CA ALA A 62 13.63 3.54 6.81
C ALA A 62 13.76 2.23 7.60
N TYR A 63 12.64 1.80 8.20
CA TYR A 63 12.52 0.48 8.83
C TYR A 63 11.86 -0.46 7.85
N SER A 64 12.48 -1.62 7.60
CA SER A 64 11.88 -2.68 6.82
C SER A 64 11.81 -3.97 7.63
N PHE A 65 10.71 -4.71 7.51
CA PHE A 65 10.56 -6.04 8.08
C PHE A 65 9.85 -6.96 7.09
N TRP A 66 10.21 -8.23 7.12
CA TRP A 66 9.76 -9.24 6.17
C TRP A 66 8.84 -10.24 6.84
N LEU A 67 7.69 -10.50 6.23
CA LEU A 67 6.72 -11.51 6.65
C LEU A 67 6.53 -12.53 5.53
N MET A 68 6.57 -13.83 5.87
CA MET A 68 6.21 -14.91 4.94
C MET A 68 4.80 -15.38 5.29
N VAL A 69 3.81 -15.04 4.46
CA VAL A 69 2.39 -15.24 4.74
C VAL A 69 1.68 -15.91 3.58
N ASP A 70 0.48 -16.42 3.82
CA ASP A 70 -0.29 -17.12 2.80
C ASP A 70 -0.98 -16.13 1.83
N MET A 71 -1.46 -15.01 2.37
CA MET A 71 -2.13 -13.96 1.61
C MET A 71 -2.05 -12.63 2.35
N VAL A 72 -2.02 -11.53 1.61
CA VAL A 72 -2.23 -10.19 2.16
C VAL A 72 -3.35 -9.48 1.40
N ILE A 73 -4.23 -8.78 2.13
CA ILE A 73 -5.26 -7.92 1.55
C ILE A 73 -4.85 -6.49 1.81
N ILE A 74 -4.67 -5.70 0.76
CA ILE A 74 -4.21 -4.31 0.82
C ILE A 74 -5.33 -3.33 0.43
N PRO A 75 -5.43 -2.16 1.10
CA PRO A 75 -6.44 -1.14 0.80
C PRO A 75 -5.99 -0.24 -0.36
N ALA A 76 -6.08 -0.71 -1.61
CA ALA A 76 -5.77 0.10 -2.78
C ALA A 76 -6.86 1.16 -3.05
N THR A 77 -6.49 2.25 -3.74
CA THR A 77 -7.44 3.32 -4.14
C THR A 77 -8.56 2.77 -5.03
N THR A 78 -8.28 1.72 -5.80
CA THR A 78 -9.26 1.02 -6.66
C THR A 78 -10.18 0.05 -5.91
N GLY A 79 -9.90 -0.22 -4.63
CA GLY A 79 -10.62 -1.19 -3.80
C GLY A 79 -9.66 -2.08 -3.02
N GLN A 80 -10.20 -3.02 -2.25
CA GLN A 80 -9.37 -4.01 -1.57
C GLN A 80 -8.79 -4.98 -2.60
N MET A 81 -7.49 -5.24 -2.52
CA MET A 81 -6.77 -6.14 -3.41
C MET A 81 -6.14 -7.28 -2.60
N GLY A 82 -6.57 -8.50 -2.88
CA GLY A 82 -5.96 -9.72 -2.32
C GLY A 82 -4.73 -10.13 -3.14
N VAL A 83 -3.61 -10.28 -2.46
CA VAL A 83 -2.33 -10.66 -3.07
C VAL A 83 -1.91 -12.02 -2.54
N LEU A 84 -1.85 -12.99 -3.44
CA LEU A 84 -1.42 -14.37 -3.18
C LEU A 84 -0.08 -14.64 -3.86
N PRO A 85 0.59 -15.76 -3.51
CA PRO A 85 1.76 -16.21 -4.26
C PRO A 85 1.46 -16.35 -5.75
N GLY A 86 2.36 -15.86 -6.58
CA GLY A 86 2.18 -15.85 -8.04
C GLY A 86 1.26 -14.75 -8.57
N HIS A 87 0.88 -13.78 -7.75
CA HIS A 87 0.14 -12.61 -8.22
C HIS A 87 0.91 -11.88 -9.33
N VAL A 88 0.19 -11.37 -10.31
CA VAL A 88 0.78 -10.59 -11.42
C VAL A 88 1.48 -9.33 -10.88
N PRO A 89 2.63 -8.94 -11.47
CA PRO A 89 3.31 -7.71 -11.08
C PRO A 89 2.38 -6.51 -11.18
N THR A 90 2.26 -5.76 -10.09
CA THR A 90 1.31 -4.67 -9.96
C THR A 90 1.89 -3.56 -9.11
N ILE A 91 1.58 -2.32 -9.45
CA ILE A 91 1.83 -1.15 -8.61
C ILE A 91 0.46 -0.61 -8.19
N ALA A 92 0.24 -0.47 -6.89
CA ALA A 92 -1.00 0.05 -6.35
C ALA A 92 -0.74 1.22 -5.40
N GLU A 93 -1.50 2.28 -5.57
CA GLU A 93 -1.59 3.37 -4.60
C GLU A 93 -2.52 2.93 -3.46
N LEU A 94 -2.10 3.17 -2.21
CA LEU A 94 -2.84 2.80 -1.02
C LEU A 94 -3.59 4.02 -0.46
N LYS A 95 -4.83 3.79 -0.07
CA LYS A 95 -5.66 4.77 0.67
C LYS A 95 -5.71 4.41 2.16
N PRO A 96 -6.12 5.34 3.03
CA PRO A 96 -6.37 5.02 4.44
C PRO A 96 -7.30 3.81 4.59
N GLY A 97 -6.86 2.80 5.33
CA GLY A 97 -7.63 1.56 5.49
C GLY A 97 -6.88 0.41 6.15
N ILE A 98 -7.52 -0.74 6.21
CA ILE A 98 -6.98 -1.93 6.84
C ILE A 98 -6.18 -2.76 5.81
N LEU A 99 -4.96 -3.08 6.17
CA LEU A 99 -4.18 -4.16 5.57
C LEU A 99 -4.35 -5.40 6.45
N SER A 100 -4.75 -6.52 5.85
CA SER A 100 -4.92 -7.78 6.56
C SER A 100 -3.88 -8.80 6.09
N VAL A 101 -3.15 -9.36 7.04
CA VAL A 101 -2.14 -10.39 6.80
C VAL A 101 -2.71 -11.72 7.27
N HIS A 102 -2.73 -12.71 6.39
CA HIS A 102 -3.27 -14.04 6.66
C HIS A 102 -2.14 -15.06 6.72
N GLU A 103 -2.03 -15.75 7.85
CA GLU A 103 -1.09 -16.86 8.05
C GLU A 103 -1.81 -18.03 8.73
N GLY A 104 -2.06 -19.11 7.96
CA GLY A 104 -2.85 -20.24 8.42
C GLY A 104 -4.27 -19.81 8.80
N ASN A 105 -4.61 -19.93 10.06
CA ASN A 105 -5.91 -19.52 10.62
C ASN A 105 -5.85 -18.11 11.27
N ASP A 106 -4.67 -17.54 11.37
CA ASP A 106 -4.48 -16.26 12.04
C ASP A 106 -4.58 -15.11 11.04
N VAL A 107 -5.24 -14.03 11.47
CA VAL A 107 -5.38 -12.81 10.69
C VAL A 107 -4.94 -11.62 11.53
N THR A 108 -3.86 -10.99 11.11
CA THR A 108 -3.36 -9.77 11.75
C THR A 108 -3.77 -8.56 10.92
N LYS A 109 -4.34 -7.56 11.58
CA LYS A 109 -4.84 -6.34 10.92
C LYS A 109 -4.00 -5.13 11.31
N TYR A 110 -3.56 -4.40 10.29
CA TYR A 110 -2.85 -3.13 10.43
C TYR A 110 -3.62 -2.02 9.76
N PHE A 111 -3.73 -0.88 10.39
CA PHE A 111 -4.23 0.33 9.74
C PHE A 111 -3.06 1.02 9.03
N LEU A 112 -3.26 1.34 7.75
CA LEU A 112 -2.34 2.15 6.95
C LEU A 112 -2.95 3.52 6.69
N SER A 113 -2.13 4.59 6.81
CA SER A 113 -2.59 5.95 6.50
C SER A 113 -2.60 6.21 4.99
N SER A 114 -1.55 5.84 4.28
CA SER A 114 -1.40 5.91 2.82
C SER A 114 -0.08 5.28 2.40
N GLY A 115 0.17 5.16 1.10
CA GLY A 115 1.43 4.64 0.58
C GLY A 115 1.31 4.01 -0.79
N PHE A 116 2.24 3.10 -1.07
CA PHE A 116 2.26 2.33 -2.31
C PHE A 116 2.57 0.86 -2.03
N ALA A 117 2.02 -0.02 -2.84
CA ALA A 117 2.39 -1.43 -2.85
C ALA A 117 2.96 -1.80 -4.21
N PHE A 118 4.10 -2.49 -4.20
CA PHE A 118 4.77 -3.03 -5.37
C PHE A 118 4.77 -4.55 -5.28
N ILE A 119 4.00 -5.18 -6.15
CA ILE A 119 3.90 -6.63 -6.20
C ILE A 119 4.79 -7.12 -7.33
N HIS A 120 5.72 -8.01 -7.00
CA HIS A 120 6.72 -8.54 -7.92
C HIS A 120 6.34 -9.94 -8.43
N ALA A 121 6.85 -10.30 -9.61
CA ALA A 121 6.60 -11.62 -10.22
C ALA A 121 7.14 -12.81 -9.42
N ASN A 122 8.08 -12.57 -8.49
CA ASN A 122 8.71 -13.58 -7.65
C ASN A 122 7.97 -13.84 -6.32
N SER A 123 6.70 -13.45 -6.21
CA SER A 123 5.90 -13.55 -4.97
C SER A 123 6.48 -12.75 -3.80
N VAL A 124 7.01 -11.57 -4.11
CA VAL A 124 7.39 -10.56 -3.13
C VAL A 124 6.45 -9.37 -3.27
N ALA A 125 6.00 -8.81 -2.17
CA ALA A 125 5.21 -7.58 -2.13
C ALA A 125 5.87 -6.57 -1.19
N ASP A 126 6.30 -5.43 -1.73
CA ASP A 126 6.82 -4.31 -0.94
C ASP A 126 5.66 -3.36 -0.65
N VAL A 127 5.36 -3.17 0.62
CA VAL A 127 4.35 -2.21 1.11
C VAL A 127 5.10 -1.04 1.73
N ILE A 128 5.12 0.08 1.04
CA ILE A 128 5.74 1.33 1.50
C ILE A 128 4.63 2.21 2.04
N ALA A 129 4.52 2.29 3.35
CA ALA A 129 3.48 3.09 4.01
C ALA A 129 4.08 4.30 4.72
N VAL A 130 3.34 5.40 4.76
CA VAL A 130 3.72 6.57 5.55
C VAL A 130 3.61 6.25 7.02
N GLU A 131 2.54 5.54 7.41
CA GLU A 131 2.30 5.09 8.77
C GLU A 131 1.54 3.77 8.76
N ALA A 132 1.89 2.89 9.69
CA ALA A 132 1.20 1.62 9.89
C ALA A 132 1.10 1.33 11.40
N VAL A 133 -0.10 1.02 11.87
CA VAL A 133 -0.37 0.75 13.30
C VAL A 133 -1.22 -0.51 13.42
N PRO A 134 -0.92 -1.43 14.36
CA PRO A 134 -1.82 -2.54 14.67
C PRO A 134 -3.19 -2.02 15.11
N VAL A 135 -4.27 -2.60 14.59
CA VAL A 135 -5.63 -2.11 14.88
C VAL A 135 -5.94 -2.21 16.38
N ASP A 136 -5.38 -3.20 17.07
CA ASP A 136 -5.58 -3.41 18.51
C ASP A 136 -4.94 -2.30 19.40
N HIS A 137 -4.03 -1.51 18.85
CA HIS A 137 -3.37 -0.41 19.55
C HIS A 137 -4.09 0.94 19.36
N ILE A 138 -5.17 0.98 18.58
CA ILE A 138 -5.90 2.21 18.27
C ILE A 138 -6.96 2.47 19.34
N ASP A 139 -6.91 3.65 19.96
CA ASP A 139 -7.91 4.09 20.93
C ASP A 139 -9.15 4.67 20.21
N PRO A 140 -10.33 4.02 20.30
CA PRO A 140 -11.55 4.50 19.65
C PRO A 140 -11.97 5.91 20.08
N SER A 141 -11.70 6.28 21.34
CA SER A 141 -12.09 7.59 21.88
C SER A 141 -11.28 8.72 21.25
N LEU A 142 -9.98 8.48 21.02
CA LEU A 142 -9.09 9.44 20.35
C LEU A 142 -9.43 9.56 18.86
N VAL A 143 -9.84 8.46 18.21
CA VAL A 143 -10.29 8.48 16.82
C VAL A 143 -11.53 9.33 16.65
N GLN A 144 -12.53 9.14 17.51
CA GLN A 144 -13.78 9.91 17.46
C GLN A 144 -13.55 11.39 17.74
N LYS A 145 -12.70 11.71 18.72
CA LYS A 145 -12.30 13.09 19.01
C LYS A 145 -11.58 13.72 17.82
N GLY A 146 -10.59 13.03 17.25
CA GLY A 146 -9.87 13.50 16.09
C GLY A 146 -10.79 13.78 14.90
N LEU A 147 -11.76 12.88 14.62
CA LEU A 147 -12.74 13.08 13.56
C LEU A 147 -13.54 14.36 13.77
N THR A 148 -14.00 14.62 15.01
CA THR A 148 -14.74 15.84 15.36
C THR A 148 -13.88 17.08 15.19
N ASP A 149 -12.64 17.06 15.70
CA ASP A 149 -11.71 18.19 15.65
C ASP A 149 -11.34 18.55 14.19
N PHE A 150 -11.04 17.56 13.33
CA PHE A 150 -10.71 17.80 11.93
C PHE A 150 -11.93 18.24 11.11
N THR A 151 -13.13 17.73 11.41
CA THR A 151 -14.37 18.20 10.78
C THR A 151 -14.63 19.68 11.11
N GLN A 152 -14.39 20.08 12.36
CA GLN A 152 -14.51 21.48 12.78
C GLN A 152 -13.47 22.36 12.09
N LYS A 153 -12.19 21.91 12.01
CA LYS A 153 -11.13 22.61 11.30
C LYS A 153 -11.47 22.80 9.82
N LEU A 154 -12.00 21.75 9.18
CA LEU A 154 -12.41 21.82 7.77
C LEU A 154 -13.49 22.87 7.53
N SER A 155 -14.49 22.96 8.44
CA SER A 155 -15.56 23.95 8.34
C SER A 155 -15.10 25.40 8.56
N SER A 156 -14.02 25.60 9.33
CA SER A 156 -13.49 26.92 9.67
C SER A 156 -12.26 27.32 8.81
N ALA A 157 -11.76 26.43 7.96
CA ALA A 157 -10.59 26.67 7.14
C ALA A 157 -10.82 27.77 6.11
N THR A 158 -9.90 28.72 6.05
CA THR A 158 -9.99 29.89 5.16
C THR A 158 -9.06 29.78 3.96
N THR A 159 -7.94 29.06 4.09
CA THR A 159 -7.01 28.84 2.98
C THR A 159 -7.20 27.46 2.34
N GLU A 160 -6.81 27.33 1.08
CA GLU A 160 -6.85 26.03 0.38
C GLU A 160 -5.92 25.00 1.03
N LEU A 161 -4.78 25.44 1.60
CA LEU A 161 -3.86 24.58 2.33
C LEU A 161 -4.51 24.04 3.62
N ASP A 162 -5.10 24.91 4.45
CA ASP A 162 -5.78 24.52 5.68
C ASP A 162 -6.94 23.53 5.40
N LYS A 163 -7.68 23.77 4.30
CA LYS A 163 -8.74 22.85 3.86
C LYS A 163 -8.19 21.50 3.49
N ALA A 164 -7.09 21.44 2.71
CA ALA A 164 -6.48 20.19 2.29
C ALA A 164 -5.95 19.39 3.49
N GLU A 165 -5.27 20.05 4.44
CA GLU A 165 -4.78 19.41 5.66
C GLU A 165 -5.94 18.88 6.53
N ALA A 166 -6.98 19.68 6.71
CA ALA A 166 -8.15 19.26 7.48
C ALA A 166 -8.89 18.11 6.80
N GLN A 167 -8.99 18.10 5.46
CA GLN A 167 -9.62 17.02 4.71
C GLN A 167 -8.83 15.70 4.87
N ILE A 168 -7.50 15.73 4.78
CA ILE A 168 -6.66 14.55 5.04
C ILE A 168 -6.93 13.99 6.44
N GLY A 169 -7.03 14.86 7.45
CA GLY A 169 -7.35 14.45 8.81
C GLY A 169 -8.73 13.79 8.92
N VAL A 170 -9.74 14.35 8.27
CA VAL A 170 -11.10 13.77 8.23
C VAL A 170 -11.08 12.39 7.55
N ASP A 171 -10.41 12.25 6.42
CA ASP A 171 -10.35 11.01 5.66
C ASP A 171 -9.66 9.89 6.46
N ILE A 172 -8.55 10.19 7.13
CA ILE A 172 -7.82 9.23 7.97
C ILE A 172 -8.67 8.80 9.17
N HIS A 173 -9.24 9.75 9.93
CA HIS A 173 -10.04 9.43 11.13
C HIS A 173 -11.36 8.74 10.78
N SER A 174 -11.94 9.04 9.61
CA SER A 174 -13.12 8.34 9.11
C SER A 174 -12.79 6.89 8.76
N ALA A 175 -11.65 6.66 8.10
CA ALA A 175 -11.18 5.31 7.79
C ALA A 175 -10.81 4.51 9.05
N LEU A 176 -10.18 5.15 10.06
CA LEU A 176 -9.92 4.56 11.37
C LEU A 176 -11.21 4.15 12.08
N ASN A 177 -12.21 5.03 12.10
CA ASN A 177 -13.51 4.74 12.71
C ASN A 177 -14.21 3.57 12.01
N ALA A 178 -14.15 3.49 10.68
CA ALA A 178 -14.66 2.36 9.91
C ALA A 178 -13.90 1.06 10.23
N ALA A 179 -12.58 1.14 10.41
CA ALA A 179 -11.72 0.01 10.75
C ALA A 179 -12.03 -0.60 12.12
N LEU A 180 -12.44 0.23 13.09
CA LEU A 180 -12.81 -0.20 14.45
C LEU A 180 -14.25 -0.73 14.54
N SER A 181 -15.10 -0.43 13.54
CA SER A 181 -16.51 -0.83 13.53
C SER A 181 -16.75 -2.19 12.84
N GLY A 182 -15.77 -2.69 12.06
CA GLY A 182 -15.85 -3.92 11.27
C GLY A 182 -15.01 -5.02 11.81
#